data_e0580c50989b821c56cd6ca96f5d0f1f
#
_entry.id   e0580c50989b821c56cd6ca96f5d0f1f
#
_cell.length_a   1.000
_cell.length_b   1.000
_cell.length_c   1.000
_cell.angle_alpha   90.00
_cell.angle_beta   90.00
_cell.angle_gamma   90.00
#
_symmetry.space_group_name_H-M   'P 1'
#
loop_
_entity.id
_entity.type
_entity.pdbx_description
1 polymer ?
#
loop_
_entity_poly.entity_id
_entity_poly.type
_entity_poly.pdbx_seq_one_letter_code
_entity_poly.pdbx_strand_id
1 'polypeptide(L)'
;MKQRNLILLFWAALLIVGCTEKKSIHVKSSELEASRIRMDSMPESVKLDSDLLSDSGTVVPYFPGGLNAMRAFVAKHVRYPEAARKLKKEGRVIISAQVDTKGNLSNYKVKTSDDPLFDKEALRVVKLMPRFVPDGEGKVVAGSVEIPVMFRLK
;
A
#
# COMPACT_ATOMS: atom_id res chain seq x y z
N MET A 1 32.32 52.35 -25.72
CA MET A 1 33.62 52.13 -25.09
C MET A 1 33.49 52.40 -23.59
N LYS A 2 34.08 51.59 -22.75
CA LYS A 2 34.10 51.67 -21.28
C LYS A 2 32.80 51.21 -20.56
N GLN A 3 32.62 49.90 -20.36
CA GLN A 3 31.95 49.31 -19.21
C GLN A 3 32.34 47.80 -19.11
N ARG A 4 33.62 47.47 -19.21
CA ARG A 4 34.06 46.05 -19.23
C ARG A 4 35.01 45.63 -18.10
N ASN A 5 35.26 46.48 -17.12
CA ASN A 5 36.28 46.20 -16.10
C ASN A 5 35.78 46.25 -14.63
N LEU A 6 34.47 46.11 -14.37
CA LEU A 6 33.98 46.18 -12.99
C LEU A 6 33.48 44.83 -12.44
N ILE A 7 33.61 43.74 -13.19
CA ILE A 7 33.13 42.41 -12.76
C ILE A 7 34.27 41.49 -12.27
N LEU A 8 35.52 41.90 -12.45
CA LEU A 8 36.67 41.05 -12.08
C LEU A 8 37.24 41.30 -10.67
N LEU A 9 36.69 42.20 -9.88
CA LEU A 9 37.16 42.46 -8.52
C LEU A 9 36.28 41.91 -7.39
N PHE A 10 35.20 41.24 -7.73
CA PHE A 10 34.31 40.62 -6.71
C PHE A 10 34.52 39.13 -6.48
N TRP A 11 35.50 38.53 -7.17
CA TRP A 11 35.75 37.06 -7.05
C TRP A 11 36.97 36.68 -6.22
N ALA A 12 37.64 37.63 -5.57
CA ALA A 12 38.82 37.36 -4.79
C ALA A 12 38.65 37.40 -3.26
N ALA A 13 37.44 37.52 -2.74
CA ALA A 13 37.20 37.67 -1.29
C ALA A 13 36.34 36.57 -0.66
N LEU A 14 36.17 35.39 -1.29
CA LEU A 14 35.36 34.31 -0.72
C LEU A 14 36.09 32.94 -0.64
N LEU A 15 37.35 32.97 -0.25
CA LEU A 15 38.16 31.76 -0.03
C LEU A 15 38.85 31.72 1.34
N ILE A 16 38.18 32.08 2.39
CA ILE A 16 38.63 31.72 3.73
C ILE A 16 37.40 31.72 4.62
N VAL A 17 36.79 30.57 4.85
CA VAL A 17 36.22 30.03 6.07
C VAL A 17 35.42 28.76 5.68
N GLY A 18 36.05 27.67 5.78
CA GLY A 18 35.45 26.36 5.56
C GLY A 18 36.21 25.31 6.33
N CYS A 19 36.49 25.58 7.61
CA CYS A 19 36.96 24.54 8.52
C CYS A 19 35.74 23.67 8.85
N THR A 20 35.56 22.59 8.12
CA THR A 20 34.60 21.54 8.49
C THR A 20 35.20 20.75 9.62
N GLU A 21 34.73 21.03 10.81
CA GLU A 21 34.90 20.21 11.98
C GLU A 21 34.27 18.85 11.76
N LYS A 22 35.09 17.86 11.38
CA LYS A 22 34.72 16.46 11.50
C LYS A 22 34.62 16.14 12.98
N LYS A 23 33.45 16.23 13.55
CA LYS A 23 33.14 15.71 14.87
C LYS A 23 33.19 14.18 14.78
N SER A 24 34.36 13.62 14.99
CA SER A 24 34.55 12.20 15.24
C SER A 24 33.84 11.88 16.54
N ILE A 25 32.73 11.18 16.47
CA ILE A 25 32.07 10.61 17.64
C ILE A 25 32.99 9.48 18.13
N HIS A 26 33.81 9.81 19.10
CA HIS A 26 34.59 8.84 19.85
C HIS A 26 33.62 8.11 20.78
N VAL A 27 33.07 6.99 20.31
CA VAL A 27 32.28 6.09 21.15
C VAL A 27 33.22 5.42 22.11
N LYS A 28 33.19 5.89 23.33
CA LYS A 28 33.96 5.34 24.47
C LYS A 28 33.45 3.94 24.75
N SER A 29 34.30 2.96 24.50
CA SER A 29 34.02 1.51 24.63
C SER A 29 33.86 1.00 26.07
N SER A 30 33.36 1.82 26.98
CA SER A 30 33.18 1.47 28.40
C SER A 30 31.71 1.39 28.85
N GLU A 31 30.73 1.43 27.95
CA GLU A 31 29.30 1.27 28.29
C GLU A 31 28.64 0.06 27.65
N LEU A 32 29.43 -0.97 27.29
CA LEU A 32 28.92 -2.22 26.76
C LEU A 32 28.72 -3.32 27.82
N GLU A 33 28.70 -2.94 29.09
CA GLU A 33 28.55 -3.92 30.20
C GLU A 33 27.33 -3.72 31.09
N ALA A 34 26.22 -3.22 30.62
CA ALA A 34 25.04 -3.16 31.48
C ALA A 34 23.70 -3.38 30.76
N SER A 35 23.66 -4.21 29.76
CA SER A 35 22.35 -4.73 29.32
C SER A 35 22.42 -6.21 29.02
N ARG A 36 22.86 -7.00 30.00
CA ARG A 36 22.27 -8.33 30.17
C ARG A 36 20.83 -8.09 30.56
N ILE A 37 19.99 -7.90 29.55
CA ILE A 37 18.54 -8.04 29.70
C ILE A 37 18.36 -9.45 30.22
N ARG A 38 18.08 -9.56 31.52
CA ARG A 38 17.61 -10.78 32.15
C ARG A 38 16.38 -11.20 31.36
N MET A 39 16.52 -12.32 30.70
CA MET A 39 15.48 -13.03 29.95
C MET A 39 14.45 -13.65 30.91
N ASP A 40 14.37 -13.13 32.16
CA ASP A 40 13.65 -13.74 33.28
C ASP A 40 12.45 -12.91 33.77
N SER A 41 12.00 -11.95 32.96
CA SER A 41 10.76 -11.23 33.24
C SER A 41 10.06 -10.80 31.95
N MET A 42 9.88 -11.73 31.00
CA MET A 42 8.74 -11.64 30.12
C MET A 42 7.51 -11.93 30.98
N PRO A 43 6.56 -11.02 31.05
CA PRO A 43 5.27 -11.37 31.62
C PRO A 43 4.69 -12.48 30.75
N GLU A 44 4.66 -13.67 31.31
CA GLU A 44 3.98 -14.88 30.82
C GLU A 44 2.47 -14.66 30.90
N SER A 45 1.98 -13.65 30.21
CA SER A 45 0.55 -13.46 30.00
C SER A 45 0.30 -12.38 28.96
N VAL A 46 0.96 -12.39 27.81
CA VAL A 46 0.19 -12.12 26.61
C VAL A 46 -0.56 -13.43 26.37
N LYS A 47 -1.58 -13.69 27.17
CA LYS A 47 -2.71 -14.46 26.70
C LYS A 47 -3.20 -13.68 25.49
N LEU A 48 -2.72 -14.09 24.32
CA LEU A 48 -3.42 -13.87 23.08
C LEU A 48 -4.81 -14.42 23.38
N ASP A 49 -5.75 -13.49 23.62
CA ASP A 49 -7.12 -13.88 23.91
C ASP A 49 -7.57 -14.77 22.77
N SER A 50 -7.47 -16.09 23.01
CA SER A 50 -8.04 -17.11 22.13
C SER A 50 -9.55 -16.93 21.99
N ASP A 51 -10.14 -16.10 22.81
CA ASP A 51 -11.54 -15.70 22.74
C ASP A 51 -11.85 -14.74 21.58
N LEU A 52 -10.82 -14.11 20.99
CA LEU A 52 -11.00 -13.36 19.72
C LEU A 52 -10.94 -14.28 18.50
N LEU A 53 -10.55 -15.54 18.68
CA LEU A 53 -10.57 -16.60 17.67
C LEU A 53 -11.63 -17.66 17.97
N SER A 54 -12.48 -17.51 18.98
CA SER A 54 -13.72 -18.24 19.05
C SER A 54 -14.68 -17.62 18.04
N ASP A 55 -14.31 -17.84 16.79
CA ASP A 55 -15.19 -17.64 15.68
C ASP A 55 -16.44 -18.50 15.90
N SER A 56 -17.53 -17.82 16.12
CA SER A 56 -18.87 -18.37 16.03
C SER A 56 -19.23 -18.69 14.57
N GLY A 57 -18.33 -19.28 13.79
CA GLY A 57 -18.59 -19.71 12.42
C GLY A 57 -19.10 -18.62 11.48
N THR A 58 -18.64 -17.38 11.66
CA THR A 58 -19.05 -16.22 10.84
C THR A 58 -18.12 -16.08 9.65
N VAL A 59 -18.65 -16.12 8.42
CA VAL A 59 -17.86 -16.11 7.18
C VAL A 59 -18.26 -14.94 6.31
N VAL A 60 -17.27 -14.12 5.90
CA VAL A 60 -17.47 -13.08 4.88
C VAL A 60 -17.31 -13.70 3.50
N PRO A 61 -18.29 -13.53 2.57
CA PRO A 61 -18.17 -14.05 1.22
C PRO A 61 -16.93 -13.55 0.49
N TYR A 62 -16.34 -14.39 -0.33
CA TYR A 62 -15.14 -14.10 -1.11
C TYR A 62 -15.34 -14.47 -2.59
N PHE A 63 -14.40 -14.07 -3.46
CA PHE A 63 -14.49 -14.35 -4.89
C PHE A 63 -14.45 -15.86 -5.16
N PRO A 64 -15.36 -16.41 -6.02
CA PRO A 64 -15.35 -17.84 -6.37
C PRO A 64 -14.00 -18.28 -6.93
N GLY A 65 -13.39 -19.29 -6.32
CA GLY A 65 -12.04 -19.75 -6.67
C GLY A 65 -10.90 -18.94 -6.05
N GLY A 66 -11.22 -18.03 -5.10
CA GLY A 66 -10.25 -17.33 -4.28
C GLY A 66 -9.53 -16.17 -4.98
N LEU A 67 -8.48 -15.69 -4.34
CA LEU A 67 -7.74 -14.50 -4.78
C LEU A 67 -7.08 -14.66 -6.16
N ASN A 68 -6.58 -15.85 -6.47
CA ASN A 68 -5.93 -16.10 -7.76
C ASN A 68 -6.94 -16.07 -8.92
N ALA A 69 -8.13 -16.64 -8.72
CA ALA A 69 -9.22 -16.58 -9.70
C ALA A 69 -9.71 -15.13 -9.88
N MET A 70 -9.79 -14.35 -8.81
CA MET A 70 -10.13 -12.93 -8.87
C MET A 70 -9.10 -12.14 -9.70
N ARG A 71 -7.81 -12.36 -9.48
CA ARG A 71 -6.74 -11.71 -10.26
C ARG A 71 -6.81 -12.09 -11.74
N ALA A 72 -7.04 -13.37 -12.05
CA ALA A 72 -7.21 -13.84 -13.42
C ALA A 72 -8.45 -13.21 -14.08
N PHE A 73 -9.56 -13.13 -13.35
CA PHE A 73 -10.78 -12.46 -13.81
C PHE A 73 -10.52 -10.99 -14.16
N VAL A 74 -9.88 -10.23 -13.25
CA VAL A 74 -9.51 -8.83 -13.50
C VAL A 74 -8.61 -8.72 -14.75
N ALA A 75 -7.56 -9.51 -14.82
CA ALA A 75 -6.63 -9.48 -15.96
C ALA A 75 -7.29 -9.78 -17.30
N LYS A 76 -8.31 -10.65 -17.30
CA LYS A 76 -9.09 -11.00 -18.50
C LYS A 76 -10.04 -9.89 -18.95
N HIS A 77 -10.63 -9.15 -18.01
CA HIS A 77 -11.71 -8.20 -18.30
C HIS A 77 -11.25 -6.74 -18.30
N VAL A 78 -10.05 -6.45 -17.79
CA VAL A 78 -9.53 -5.07 -17.76
C VAL A 78 -9.16 -4.62 -19.17
N ARG A 79 -9.61 -3.42 -19.52
CA ARG A 79 -9.23 -2.73 -20.75
C ARG A 79 -8.33 -1.55 -20.38
N TYR A 80 -7.18 -1.48 -21.01
CA TYR A 80 -6.26 -0.41 -20.72
C TYR A 80 -6.77 0.91 -21.27
N PRO A 81 -6.96 1.96 -20.44
CA PRO A 81 -7.43 3.26 -20.93
C PRO A 81 -6.45 3.85 -21.95
N GLU A 82 -6.94 4.31 -23.10
CA GLU A 82 -6.08 4.82 -24.17
C GLU A 82 -5.24 6.02 -23.73
N ALA A 83 -5.82 6.91 -22.94
CA ALA A 83 -5.09 8.05 -22.39
C ALA A 83 -3.90 7.61 -21.55
N ALA A 84 -4.08 6.62 -20.66
CA ALA A 84 -3.00 6.09 -19.84
C ALA A 84 -1.95 5.36 -20.68
N ARG A 85 -2.39 4.62 -21.72
CA ARG A 85 -1.49 3.94 -22.66
C ARG A 85 -0.61 4.90 -23.45
N LYS A 86 -1.18 5.99 -23.95
CA LYS A 86 -0.42 7.04 -24.67
C LYS A 86 0.63 7.70 -23.76
N LEU A 87 0.31 7.87 -22.49
CA LEU A 87 1.21 8.45 -21.49
C LEU A 87 2.14 7.40 -20.83
N LYS A 88 2.07 6.14 -21.26
CA LYS A 88 2.84 5.02 -20.68
C LYS A 88 2.73 4.92 -19.15
N LYS A 89 1.56 5.28 -18.61
CA LYS A 89 1.31 5.25 -17.17
C LYS A 89 0.88 3.86 -16.75
N GLU A 90 1.43 3.38 -15.66
CA GLU A 90 1.01 2.16 -14.96
C GLU A 90 0.53 2.50 -13.56
N GLY A 91 -0.25 1.62 -12.94
CA GLY A 91 -0.73 1.90 -11.60
C GLY A 91 -1.70 0.85 -11.07
N ARG A 92 -2.16 1.10 -9.87
CA ARG A 92 -3.10 0.27 -9.14
C ARG A 92 -4.27 1.11 -8.64
N VAL A 93 -5.46 0.53 -8.69
CA VAL A 93 -6.67 1.09 -8.08
C VAL A 93 -7.21 0.06 -7.09
N ILE A 94 -7.53 0.47 -5.88
CA ILE A 94 -8.20 -0.35 -4.87
C ILE A 94 -9.65 0.13 -4.79
N ILE A 95 -10.57 -0.77 -5.13
CA ILE A 95 -12.00 -0.55 -5.01
C ILE A 95 -12.48 -1.19 -3.71
N SER A 96 -13.15 -0.41 -2.87
CA SER A 96 -13.91 -0.92 -1.74
C SER A 96 -15.35 -1.17 -2.19
N ALA A 97 -15.89 -2.33 -1.85
CA ALA A 97 -17.28 -2.68 -2.10
C ALA A 97 -17.87 -3.36 -0.87
N GLN A 98 -19.18 -3.24 -0.69
CA GLN A 98 -19.91 -4.00 0.30
C GLN A 98 -20.43 -5.29 -0.32
N VAL A 99 -20.32 -6.39 0.40
CA VAL A 99 -20.88 -7.69 0.04
C VAL A 99 -22.00 -8.04 1.01
N ASP A 100 -23.15 -8.44 0.49
CA ASP A 100 -24.27 -8.90 1.31
C ASP A 100 -24.15 -10.39 1.64
N THR A 101 -25.04 -10.91 2.50
CA THR A 101 -25.09 -12.32 2.87
C THR A 101 -25.39 -13.26 1.69
N LYS A 102 -25.85 -12.74 0.57
CA LYS A 102 -26.08 -13.48 -0.67
C LYS A 102 -24.90 -13.42 -1.64
N GLY A 103 -23.81 -12.72 -1.25
CA GLY A 103 -22.62 -12.54 -2.07
C GLY A 103 -22.74 -11.44 -3.13
N ASN A 104 -23.79 -10.61 -3.12
CA ASN A 104 -23.89 -9.53 -4.08
C ASN A 104 -23.03 -8.34 -3.65
N LEU A 105 -22.31 -7.78 -4.59
CA LEU A 105 -21.49 -6.58 -4.37
C LEU A 105 -22.34 -5.31 -4.60
N SER A 106 -22.14 -4.33 -3.73
CA SER A 106 -22.78 -3.02 -3.78
C SER A 106 -21.86 -1.91 -3.25
N ASN A 107 -22.31 -0.65 -3.28
CA ASN A 107 -21.59 0.49 -2.70
C ASN A 107 -20.11 0.60 -3.11
N TYR A 108 -19.86 0.46 -4.41
CA TYR A 108 -18.52 0.55 -4.98
C TYR A 108 -17.92 1.94 -4.79
N LYS A 109 -16.72 2.02 -4.18
CA LYS A 109 -15.97 3.26 -3.97
C LYS A 109 -14.51 3.05 -4.32
N VAL A 110 -13.89 4.03 -4.97
CA VAL A 110 -12.44 4.06 -5.11
C VAL A 110 -11.86 4.40 -3.73
N LYS A 111 -11.10 3.48 -3.14
CA LYS A 111 -10.41 3.69 -1.86
C LYS A 111 -9.07 4.35 -2.07
N THR A 112 -8.31 3.86 -3.06
CA THR A 112 -6.99 4.37 -3.42
C THR A 112 -6.81 4.23 -4.91
N SER A 113 -6.22 5.23 -5.56
CA SER A 113 -5.90 5.22 -6.98
C SER A 113 -4.55 5.89 -7.19
N ASP A 114 -3.69 5.27 -7.99
CA ASP A 114 -2.42 5.85 -8.39
C ASP A 114 -2.61 6.91 -9.49
N ASP A 115 -3.66 6.79 -10.33
CA ASP A 115 -4.01 7.77 -11.35
C ASP A 115 -5.50 7.70 -11.68
N PRO A 116 -6.23 8.84 -11.70
CA PRO A 116 -7.66 8.90 -12.00
C PRO A 116 -8.07 8.33 -13.36
N LEU A 117 -7.13 8.25 -14.31
CA LEU A 117 -7.39 7.65 -15.62
C LEU A 117 -7.82 6.18 -15.54
N PHE A 118 -7.47 5.49 -14.46
CA PHE A 118 -7.79 4.08 -14.24
C PHE A 118 -9.12 3.85 -13.50
N ASP A 119 -9.63 4.84 -12.78
CA ASP A 119 -10.76 4.68 -11.85
C ASP A 119 -12.01 4.17 -12.53
N LYS A 120 -12.38 4.79 -13.65
CA LYS A 120 -13.58 4.41 -14.40
C LYS A 120 -13.54 2.97 -14.88
N GLU A 121 -12.39 2.53 -15.37
CA GLU A 121 -12.22 1.17 -15.84
C GLU A 121 -12.16 0.17 -14.69
N ALA A 122 -11.47 0.49 -13.59
CA ALA A 122 -11.44 -0.33 -12.39
C ALA A 122 -12.85 -0.57 -11.83
N LEU A 123 -13.66 0.50 -11.71
CA LEU A 123 -15.06 0.39 -11.29
C LEU A 123 -15.88 -0.46 -12.24
N ARG A 124 -15.68 -0.33 -13.57
CA ARG A 124 -16.38 -1.14 -14.56
C ARG A 124 -16.08 -2.64 -14.39
N VAL A 125 -14.81 -2.99 -14.23
CA VAL A 125 -14.39 -4.40 -14.09
C VAL A 125 -14.93 -5.01 -12.80
N VAL A 126 -14.87 -4.28 -11.70
CA VAL A 126 -15.38 -4.79 -10.40
C VAL A 126 -16.89 -5.01 -10.44
N LYS A 127 -17.66 -4.17 -11.15
CA LYS A 127 -19.10 -4.36 -11.34
C LYS A 127 -19.47 -5.57 -12.20
N LEU A 128 -18.54 -6.10 -13.00
CA LEU A 128 -18.72 -7.32 -13.78
C LEU A 128 -18.42 -8.59 -13.01
N MET A 129 -17.92 -8.49 -11.77
CA MET A 129 -17.57 -9.65 -10.97
C MET A 129 -18.81 -10.50 -10.66
N PRO A 130 -18.65 -11.83 -10.63
CA PRO A 130 -19.71 -12.73 -10.20
C PRO A 130 -20.02 -12.53 -8.71
N ARG A 131 -21.10 -13.15 -8.26
CA ARG A 131 -21.42 -13.19 -6.83
C ARG A 131 -20.29 -13.85 -6.06
N PHE A 132 -20.01 -13.29 -4.90
CA PHE A 132 -19.08 -13.88 -3.95
C PHE A 132 -19.74 -15.07 -3.25
N VAL A 133 -18.97 -16.03 -2.84
CA VAL A 133 -19.44 -17.26 -2.18
C VAL A 133 -18.86 -17.34 -0.78
N PRO A 134 -19.57 -17.96 0.17
CA PRO A 134 -19.00 -18.22 1.49
C PRO A 134 -17.88 -19.25 1.40
N ASP A 135 -16.91 -19.14 2.30
CA ASP A 135 -15.86 -20.14 2.49
C ASP A 135 -16.24 -21.06 3.65
N GLY A 136 -16.80 -22.22 3.31
CA GLY A 136 -17.22 -23.21 4.30
C GLY A 136 -18.67 -23.12 4.75
N GLU A 137 -18.99 -23.83 5.84
CA GLU A 137 -20.34 -24.02 6.37
C GLU A 137 -20.76 -22.97 7.41
N GLY A 138 -19.96 -21.91 7.59
CA GLY A 138 -20.23 -20.88 8.56
C GLY A 138 -21.41 -19.97 8.22
N LYS A 139 -21.90 -19.22 9.22
CA LYS A 139 -22.93 -18.22 9.03
C LYS A 139 -22.39 -17.06 8.17
N VAL A 140 -22.96 -16.87 7.00
CA VAL A 140 -22.56 -15.79 6.09
C VAL A 140 -23.01 -14.44 6.66
N VAL A 141 -22.08 -13.50 6.75
CA VAL A 141 -22.36 -12.12 7.18
C VAL A 141 -21.99 -11.14 6.07
N ALA A 142 -22.71 -10.02 6.06
CA ALA A 142 -22.36 -8.90 5.20
C ALA A 142 -21.03 -8.30 5.68
N GLY A 143 -20.21 -7.86 4.72
CA GLY A 143 -18.90 -7.28 5.02
C GLY A 143 -18.43 -6.29 3.99
N SER A 144 -17.23 -5.77 4.18
CA SER A 144 -16.56 -4.91 3.20
C SER A 144 -15.37 -5.65 2.61
N VAL A 145 -15.22 -5.59 1.29
CA VAL A 145 -14.13 -6.22 0.55
C VAL A 145 -13.33 -5.17 -0.22
N GLU A 146 -12.02 -5.40 -0.32
CA GLU A 146 -11.12 -4.55 -1.08
C GLU A 146 -10.59 -5.33 -2.28
N ILE A 147 -10.78 -4.77 -3.46
CA ILE A 147 -10.47 -5.41 -4.73
C ILE A 147 -9.38 -4.61 -5.43
N PRO A 148 -8.15 -5.13 -5.50
CA PRO A 148 -7.07 -4.48 -6.22
C PRO A 148 -7.17 -4.75 -7.72
N VAL A 149 -7.17 -3.68 -8.52
CA VAL A 149 -7.11 -3.72 -9.99
C VAL A 149 -5.76 -3.16 -10.41
N MET A 150 -4.96 -3.96 -11.11
CA MET A 150 -3.62 -3.56 -11.55
C MET A 150 -3.60 -3.30 -13.05
N PHE A 151 -3.00 -2.17 -13.44
CA PHE A 151 -2.79 -1.76 -14.82
C PHE A 151 -1.30 -1.81 -15.13
N ARG A 152 -0.89 -2.74 -15.99
CA ARG A 152 0.50 -2.88 -16.45
C ARG A 152 0.54 -2.92 -17.98
N LEU A 153 1.53 -2.26 -18.55
CA LEU A 153 1.83 -2.37 -19.97
C LEU A 153 2.57 -3.69 -20.24
N LYS A 154 2.20 -4.33 -21.34
CA LYS A 154 2.88 -5.52 -21.84
C LYS A 154 3.92 -5.11 -22.87
#